data_97ce46851d91f9bb962c25ed369cd8c8
#
_entry.id   97ce46851d91f9bb962c25ed369cd8c8
#
_cell.length_a   1.000
_cell.length_b   1.000
_cell.length_c   1.000
_cell.angle_alpha   90.00
_cell.angle_beta   90.00
_cell.angle_gamma   90.00
#
_symmetry.space_group_name_H-M   'P 1'
#
loop_
_entity.id
_entity.type
_entity.pdbx_description
1 polymer ?
#
loop_
_entity_poly.entity_id
_entity_poly.type
_entity_poly.pdbx_seq_one_letter_code
_entity_poly.pdbx_strand_id
1 'polypeptide(L)'
;QDAANMLATIVASRAATPIQAAILVSVFTFLGPVLGGTAVANTIGNFIDVTDLQNIASLTIVLSGLGGAIGWNLITWWFGLPASSSQALVGGLVGAVLVSAGPEHVVWGMSELNAGRVSGVTKVLGALLISPVLGFLFGWIIHRLVRFALRGARPAVNRNLRGFQWVATAALAFSHGTNDAQKGMGIIAMLLVISGVNAEFTVPIWVILASATSITLGTFSGGWRIVRTLGFGIYKVRPIHALDAQLASASLILAASMTGAPVSTTQVVSTSIMGIGASERPKSVRWGTAQHIIGAWLITMPGAAAISIALYLLMQALGAIV
;
A
#
# COMPACT_ATOMS: atom_id res chain seq x y z
N GLN A 1 8.35 5.40 -1.24
CA GLN A 1 7.89 4.71 -2.44
C GLN A 1 6.41 5.01 -2.70
N ASP A 2 5.53 4.77 -1.75
CA ASP A 2 4.07 4.87 -1.89
C ASP A 2 3.57 6.32 -2.07
N ALA A 3 4.33 7.33 -1.65
CA ALA A 3 4.06 8.73 -1.96
C ALA A 3 3.84 8.99 -3.46
N ALA A 4 4.57 8.25 -4.31
CA ALA A 4 4.46 8.36 -5.75
C ALA A 4 3.06 8.05 -6.30
N ASN A 5 2.32 7.18 -5.63
CA ASN A 5 0.96 6.79 -6.02
C ASN A 5 0.00 7.98 -6.06
N MET A 6 0.15 8.91 -5.12
CA MET A 6 -0.68 10.09 -4.98
C MET A 6 -0.18 11.26 -5.84
N LEU A 7 1.16 11.39 -5.96
CA LEU A 7 1.79 12.49 -6.68
C LEU A 7 1.76 12.32 -8.20
N ALA A 8 1.83 11.07 -8.69
CA ALA A 8 2.06 10.78 -10.10
C ALA A 8 1.04 11.41 -11.03
N THR A 9 -0.24 11.29 -10.74
CA THR A 9 -1.31 11.72 -11.64
C THR A 9 -1.52 13.23 -11.64
N ILE A 10 -1.49 13.88 -10.45
CA ILE A 10 -1.67 15.32 -10.34
C ILE A 10 -0.50 16.11 -10.95
N VAL A 11 0.73 15.60 -10.79
CA VAL A 11 1.94 16.20 -11.38
C VAL A 11 1.97 15.95 -12.89
N ALA A 12 1.67 14.72 -13.35
CA ALA A 12 1.67 14.38 -14.77
C ALA A 12 0.62 15.16 -15.57
N SER A 13 -0.56 15.43 -14.98
CA SER A 13 -1.62 16.22 -15.59
C SER A 13 -1.37 17.74 -15.54
N ARG A 14 -0.31 18.18 -14.85
CA ARG A 14 0.02 19.57 -14.58
C ARG A 14 -1.09 20.35 -13.86
N ALA A 15 -1.81 19.68 -12.95
CA ALA A 15 -2.83 20.32 -12.13
C ALA A 15 -2.22 21.02 -10.90
N ALA A 16 -1.06 20.55 -10.42
CA ALA A 16 -0.28 21.18 -9.37
C ALA A 16 1.23 21.07 -9.67
N THR A 17 2.01 21.96 -9.09
CA THR A 17 3.47 21.82 -9.07
C THR A 17 3.87 20.69 -8.13
N PRO A 18 5.07 20.09 -8.29
CA PRO A 18 5.55 19.04 -7.40
C PRO A 18 5.50 19.40 -5.91
N ILE A 19 5.87 20.64 -5.56
CA ILE A 19 5.85 21.13 -4.17
C ILE A 19 4.42 21.25 -3.64
N GLN A 20 3.52 21.86 -4.42
CA GLN A 20 2.11 21.97 -4.04
C GLN A 20 1.45 20.61 -3.84
N ALA A 21 1.73 19.67 -4.74
CA ALA A 21 1.23 18.31 -4.64
C ALA A 21 1.78 17.60 -3.38
N ALA A 22 3.09 17.76 -3.09
CA ALA A 22 3.71 17.17 -1.91
C ALA A 22 3.11 17.71 -0.60
N ILE A 23 2.87 19.02 -0.50
CA ILE A 23 2.24 19.65 0.68
C ILE A 23 0.81 19.12 0.84
N LEU A 24 -0.01 19.17 -0.22
CA LEU A 24 -1.39 18.67 -0.19
C LEU A 24 -1.45 17.21 0.26
N VAL A 25 -0.65 16.36 -0.37
CA VAL A 25 -0.61 14.93 -0.09
C VAL A 25 -0.15 14.67 1.33
N SER A 26 0.89 15.36 1.82
CA SER A 26 1.40 15.20 3.18
C SER A 26 0.35 15.53 4.24
N VAL A 27 -0.39 16.63 4.08
CA VAL A 27 -1.45 17.02 5.01
C VAL A 27 -2.54 15.95 5.10
N PHE A 28 -3.05 15.48 3.97
CA PHE A 28 -4.13 14.50 3.96
C PHE A 28 -3.65 13.07 4.28
N THR A 29 -2.40 12.73 3.99
CA THR A 29 -1.79 11.47 4.45
C THR A 29 -1.64 11.44 5.97
N PHE A 30 -1.38 12.58 6.63
CA PHE A 30 -1.38 12.68 8.09
C PHE A 30 -2.79 12.53 8.68
N LEU A 31 -3.77 13.22 8.09
CA LEU A 31 -5.16 13.19 8.59
C LEU A 31 -5.80 11.80 8.44
N GLY A 32 -5.42 11.03 7.42
CA GLY A 32 -5.97 9.70 7.15
C GLY A 32 -5.92 8.77 8.36
N PRO A 33 -4.74 8.46 8.90
CA PRO A 33 -4.61 7.57 10.05
C PRO A 33 -5.19 8.13 11.35
N VAL A 34 -5.18 9.45 11.52
CA VAL A 34 -5.73 10.09 12.72
C VAL A 34 -7.26 9.94 12.80
N LEU A 35 -7.94 9.99 11.64
CA LEU A 35 -9.39 9.97 11.55
C LEU A 35 -9.98 8.65 11.02
N GLY A 36 -9.15 7.80 10.40
CA GLY A 36 -9.59 6.63 9.64
C GLY A 36 -9.77 5.33 10.43
N GLY A 37 -9.55 5.37 11.76
CA GLY A 37 -9.69 4.19 12.62
C GLY A 37 -8.52 3.19 12.53
N THR A 38 -8.72 1.96 13.03
CA THR A 38 -7.66 0.94 13.21
C THR A 38 -8.00 -0.44 12.64
N ALA A 39 -9.01 -0.54 11.76
CA ALA A 39 -9.50 -1.82 11.26
C ALA A 39 -8.43 -2.63 10.49
N VAL A 40 -7.59 -1.97 9.69
CA VAL A 40 -6.47 -2.62 8.98
C VAL A 40 -5.36 -2.98 9.95
N ALA A 41 -5.11 -2.17 11.00
CA ALA A 41 -4.12 -2.47 12.03
C ALA A 41 -4.46 -3.77 12.76
N ASN A 42 -5.74 -3.99 13.09
CA ASN A 42 -6.20 -5.25 13.68
C ASN A 42 -5.95 -6.45 12.77
N THR A 43 -6.15 -6.32 11.47
CA THR A 43 -5.88 -7.40 10.51
C THR A 43 -4.38 -7.71 10.42
N ILE A 44 -3.53 -6.69 10.38
CA ILE A 44 -2.08 -6.85 10.28
C ILE A 44 -1.46 -7.33 11.60
N GLY A 45 -1.97 -6.86 12.75
CA GLY A 45 -1.45 -7.27 14.05
C GLY A 45 -1.78 -8.72 14.44
N ASN A 46 -2.77 -9.33 13.79
CA ASN A 46 -3.27 -10.66 14.15
C ASN A 46 -3.07 -11.72 13.05
N PHE A 47 -2.17 -11.51 12.07
CA PHE A 47 -1.95 -12.52 11.03
C PHE A 47 -0.76 -13.45 11.30
N ILE A 48 0.06 -13.15 12.33
CA ILE A 48 1.06 -14.04 12.90
C ILE A 48 0.80 -14.17 14.41
N ASP A 49 1.05 -15.34 14.97
CA ASP A 49 0.97 -15.58 16.39
C ASP A 49 2.33 -16.07 16.91
N VAL A 50 2.99 -15.21 17.63
CA VAL A 50 4.32 -15.44 18.23
C VAL A 50 4.31 -15.10 19.72
N THR A 51 3.11 -15.08 20.33
CA THR A 51 2.92 -14.67 21.73
C THR A 51 3.35 -15.73 22.74
N ASP A 52 3.39 -16.99 22.31
CA ASP A 52 3.85 -18.15 23.08
C ASP A 52 5.37 -18.36 23.05
N LEU A 53 6.07 -17.62 22.18
CA LEU A 53 7.53 -17.66 22.09
C LEU A 53 8.18 -16.77 23.15
N GLN A 54 9.46 -17.01 23.42
CA GLN A 54 10.24 -16.10 24.26
C GLN A 54 10.26 -14.68 23.64
N ASN A 55 10.13 -13.64 24.46
CA ASN A 55 10.04 -12.25 24.00
C ASN A 55 11.18 -11.85 23.04
N ILE A 56 12.42 -12.30 23.30
CA ILE A 56 13.58 -12.02 22.44
C ILE A 56 13.41 -12.66 21.05
N ALA A 57 12.95 -13.92 20.99
CA ALA A 57 12.72 -14.61 19.75
C ALA A 57 11.61 -13.92 18.93
N SER A 58 10.48 -13.58 19.56
CA SER A 58 9.36 -12.88 18.91
C SER A 58 9.78 -11.50 18.37
N LEU A 59 10.55 -10.73 19.15
CA LEU A 59 11.09 -9.44 18.72
C LEU A 59 12.03 -9.59 17.52
N THR A 60 12.90 -10.60 17.55
CA THR A 60 13.85 -10.85 16.44
C THR A 60 13.12 -11.25 15.16
N ILE A 61 12.07 -12.06 15.27
CA ILE A 61 11.20 -12.40 14.13
C ILE A 61 10.63 -11.15 13.49
N VAL A 62 9.99 -10.28 14.29
CA VAL A 62 9.35 -9.06 13.79
C VAL A 62 10.38 -8.09 13.21
N LEU A 63 11.52 -7.89 13.87
CA LEU A 63 12.59 -7.01 13.37
C LEU A 63 13.20 -7.53 12.05
N SER A 64 13.41 -8.84 11.94
CA SER A 64 13.90 -9.46 10.70
C SER A 64 12.87 -9.31 9.59
N GLY A 65 11.57 -9.51 9.89
CA GLY A 65 10.48 -9.31 8.94
C GLY A 65 10.38 -7.89 8.42
N LEU A 66 10.46 -6.91 9.32
CA LEU A 66 10.50 -5.49 8.96
C LEU A 66 11.77 -5.15 8.16
N GLY A 67 12.92 -5.67 8.57
CA GLY A 67 14.19 -5.49 7.87
C GLY A 67 14.12 -6.03 6.44
N GLY A 68 13.50 -7.20 6.24
CA GLY A 68 13.24 -7.78 4.92
C GLY A 68 12.36 -6.90 4.04
N ALA A 69 11.26 -6.40 4.61
CA ALA A 69 10.33 -5.50 3.91
C ALA A 69 11.00 -4.17 3.53
N ILE A 70 11.74 -3.56 4.46
CA ILE A 70 12.46 -2.30 4.23
C ILE A 70 13.55 -2.51 3.18
N GLY A 71 14.36 -3.56 3.31
CA GLY A 71 15.43 -3.89 2.36
C GLY A 71 14.90 -4.05 0.94
N TRP A 72 13.82 -4.83 0.76
CA TRP A 72 13.18 -5.00 -0.54
C TRP A 72 12.63 -3.68 -1.09
N ASN A 73 11.95 -2.89 -0.24
CA ASN A 73 11.42 -1.59 -0.65
C ASN A 73 12.53 -0.59 -1.05
N LEU A 74 13.68 -0.61 -0.40
CA LEU A 74 14.83 0.23 -0.78
C LEU A 74 15.41 -0.21 -2.12
N ILE A 75 15.54 -1.53 -2.36
CA ILE A 75 16.01 -2.07 -3.64
C ILE A 75 15.07 -1.62 -4.77
N THR A 76 13.76 -1.87 -4.64
CA THR A 76 12.79 -1.51 -5.68
C THR A 76 12.66 -0.01 -5.88
N TRP A 77 12.79 0.78 -4.81
CA TRP A 77 12.83 2.23 -4.90
C TRP A 77 14.07 2.73 -5.67
N TRP A 78 15.23 2.13 -5.42
CA TRP A 78 16.46 2.46 -6.15
C TRP A 78 16.33 2.25 -7.64
N PHE A 79 15.70 1.14 -8.06
CA PHE A 79 15.45 0.84 -9.47
C PHE A 79 14.24 1.58 -10.05
N GLY A 80 13.49 2.34 -9.25
CA GLY A 80 12.27 3.06 -9.68
C GLY A 80 11.12 2.13 -10.06
N LEU A 81 11.11 0.92 -9.50
CA LEU A 81 10.06 -0.07 -9.69
C LEU A 81 8.93 0.16 -8.68
N PRO A 82 7.68 0.38 -9.12
CA PRO A 82 6.53 0.53 -8.23
C PRO A 82 6.12 -0.83 -7.66
N ALA A 83 6.83 -1.27 -6.62
CA ALA A 83 6.51 -2.48 -5.86
C ALA A 83 5.46 -2.22 -4.77
N SER A 84 4.96 -3.27 -4.15
CA SER A 84 3.96 -3.22 -3.10
C SER A 84 4.59 -3.32 -1.72
N SER A 85 4.56 -2.24 -0.95
CA SER A 85 5.03 -2.24 0.46
C SER A 85 4.23 -3.22 1.33
N SER A 86 2.93 -3.40 1.05
CA SER A 86 2.09 -4.37 1.74
C SER A 86 2.54 -5.81 1.49
N GLN A 87 2.84 -6.14 0.22
CA GLN A 87 3.37 -7.47 -0.12
C GLN A 87 4.76 -7.70 0.50
N ALA A 88 5.61 -6.67 0.50
CA ALA A 88 6.92 -6.76 1.12
C ALA A 88 6.81 -7.01 2.64
N LEU A 89 5.90 -6.31 3.32
CA LEU A 89 5.65 -6.50 4.75
C LEU A 89 5.18 -7.93 5.07
N VAL A 90 4.17 -8.40 4.33
CA VAL A 90 3.63 -9.77 4.53
C VAL A 90 4.70 -10.83 4.21
N GLY A 91 5.39 -10.69 3.08
CA GLY A 91 6.46 -11.61 2.70
C GLY A 91 7.59 -11.64 3.72
N GLY A 92 8.02 -10.47 4.22
CA GLY A 92 9.06 -10.36 5.24
C GLY A 92 8.67 -11.02 6.56
N LEU A 93 7.48 -10.71 7.09
CA LEU A 93 7.03 -11.28 8.35
C LEU A 93 6.77 -12.78 8.26
N VAL A 94 6.04 -13.23 7.22
CA VAL A 94 5.81 -14.67 7.02
C VAL A 94 7.13 -15.42 6.81
N GLY A 95 8.07 -14.85 6.05
CA GLY A 95 9.39 -15.45 5.84
C GLY A 95 10.18 -15.63 7.15
N ALA A 96 10.18 -14.61 8.02
CA ALA A 96 10.83 -14.72 9.33
C ALA A 96 10.18 -15.78 10.21
N VAL A 97 8.84 -15.80 10.30
CA VAL A 97 8.10 -16.80 11.10
C VAL A 97 8.37 -18.21 10.61
N LEU A 98 8.31 -18.45 9.30
CA LEU A 98 8.49 -19.79 8.73
C LEU A 98 9.87 -20.40 9.05
N VAL A 99 10.92 -19.58 9.06
CA VAL A 99 12.29 -20.08 9.33
C VAL A 99 12.59 -20.23 10.83
N SER A 100 11.88 -19.47 11.68
CA SER A 100 12.16 -19.40 13.12
C SER A 100 11.25 -20.27 13.97
N ALA A 101 9.94 -20.20 13.72
CA ALA A 101 8.91 -20.78 14.58
C ALA A 101 8.06 -21.84 13.86
N GLY A 102 8.11 -21.87 12.52
CA GLY A 102 7.33 -22.83 11.73
C GLY A 102 5.99 -22.28 11.22
N PRO A 103 5.34 -23.03 10.32
CA PRO A 103 4.10 -22.60 9.68
C PRO A 103 2.88 -22.54 10.61
N GLU A 104 2.92 -23.18 11.76
CA GLU A 104 1.87 -23.20 12.79
C GLU A 104 1.66 -21.82 13.44
N HIS A 105 2.70 -20.99 13.50
CA HIS A 105 2.67 -19.62 14.03
C HIS A 105 2.18 -18.58 13.01
N VAL A 106 1.87 -19.02 11.79
CA VAL A 106 1.22 -18.19 10.78
C VAL A 106 -0.28 -18.43 10.84
N VAL A 107 -1.06 -17.39 11.13
CA VAL A 107 -2.53 -17.48 11.15
C VAL A 107 -3.04 -17.53 9.71
N TRP A 108 -3.08 -18.71 9.12
CA TRP A 108 -3.48 -18.89 7.72
C TRP A 108 -4.94 -18.54 7.47
N GLY A 109 -5.85 -18.71 8.46
CA GLY A 109 -7.27 -18.44 8.34
C GLY A 109 -8.05 -19.47 7.52
N MET A 110 -7.48 -20.67 7.27
CA MET A 110 -8.12 -21.70 6.45
C MET A 110 -9.36 -22.32 7.13
N SER A 111 -9.31 -22.51 8.45
CA SER A 111 -10.46 -23.00 9.23
C SER A 111 -11.63 -22.06 9.20
N GLU A 112 -11.37 -20.76 9.28
CA GLU A 112 -12.40 -19.72 9.23
C GLU A 112 -12.97 -19.54 7.81
N LEU A 113 -12.14 -19.74 6.78
CA LEU A 113 -12.58 -19.74 5.39
C LEU A 113 -13.63 -20.84 5.16
N ASN A 114 -13.44 -22.03 5.72
CA ASN A 114 -14.42 -23.12 5.67
C ASN A 114 -15.72 -22.78 6.40
N ALA A 115 -15.66 -21.88 7.39
CA ALA A 115 -16.85 -21.34 8.09
C ALA A 115 -17.44 -20.09 7.41
N GLY A 116 -16.98 -19.74 6.19
CA GLY A 116 -17.46 -18.57 5.43
C GLY A 116 -16.90 -17.23 5.95
N ARG A 117 -15.87 -17.24 6.78
CA ARG A 117 -15.19 -16.05 7.27
C ARG A 117 -13.77 -15.97 6.71
N VAL A 118 -13.35 -14.76 6.33
CA VAL A 118 -12.02 -14.52 5.78
C VAL A 118 -11.17 -13.78 6.82
N SER A 119 -10.11 -14.44 7.30
CA SER A 119 -9.21 -13.90 8.33
C SER A 119 -7.74 -14.23 8.04
N GLY A 120 -6.85 -13.78 8.89
CA GLY A 120 -5.42 -14.07 8.85
C GLY A 120 -4.77 -13.77 7.50
N VAL A 121 -3.78 -14.58 7.13
CA VAL A 121 -3.03 -14.43 5.88
C VAL A 121 -3.93 -14.58 4.65
N THR A 122 -4.96 -15.44 4.69
CA THR A 122 -5.92 -15.62 3.58
C THR A 122 -6.65 -14.31 3.27
N LYS A 123 -7.08 -13.54 4.29
CA LYS A 123 -7.68 -12.21 4.10
C LYS A 123 -6.71 -11.25 3.44
N VAL A 124 -5.47 -11.22 3.91
CA VAL A 124 -4.43 -10.32 3.41
C VAL A 124 -4.07 -10.66 1.96
N LEU A 125 -3.79 -11.93 1.67
CA LEU A 125 -3.47 -12.38 0.31
C LEU A 125 -4.65 -12.16 -0.64
N GLY A 126 -5.86 -12.48 -0.21
CA GLY A 126 -7.08 -12.21 -0.99
C GLY A 126 -7.22 -10.73 -1.35
N ALA A 127 -7.06 -9.84 -0.38
CA ALA A 127 -7.11 -8.40 -0.62
C ALA A 127 -6.02 -7.92 -1.59
N LEU A 128 -4.78 -8.44 -1.44
CA LEU A 128 -3.66 -8.09 -2.30
C LEU A 128 -3.79 -8.61 -3.74
N LEU A 129 -4.40 -9.79 -3.93
CA LEU A 129 -4.62 -10.37 -5.26
C LEU A 129 -5.83 -9.75 -5.98
N ILE A 130 -6.88 -9.40 -5.23
CA ILE A 130 -8.11 -8.82 -5.79
C ILE A 130 -7.92 -7.33 -6.08
N SER A 131 -7.13 -6.60 -5.28
CA SER A 131 -6.97 -5.15 -5.40
C SER A 131 -6.53 -4.66 -6.78
N PRO A 132 -5.57 -5.27 -7.50
CA PRO A 132 -5.20 -4.82 -8.84
C PRO A 132 -6.31 -5.07 -9.87
N VAL A 133 -7.09 -6.13 -9.74
CA VAL A 133 -8.22 -6.42 -10.63
C VAL A 133 -9.30 -5.37 -10.42
N LEU A 134 -9.65 -5.09 -9.16
CA LEU A 134 -10.64 -4.04 -8.83
C LEU A 134 -10.14 -2.67 -9.25
N GLY A 135 -8.86 -2.34 -9.03
CA GLY A 135 -8.27 -1.09 -9.48
C GLY A 135 -8.43 -0.89 -10.99
N PHE A 136 -8.12 -1.91 -11.78
CA PHE A 136 -8.30 -1.87 -13.24
C PHE A 136 -9.78 -1.67 -13.63
N LEU A 137 -10.68 -2.44 -13.06
CA LEU A 137 -12.11 -2.37 -13.36
C LEU A 137 -12.72 -1.03 -12.95
N PHE A 138 -12.41 -0.55 -11.74
CA PHE A 138 -12.90 0.75 -11.28
C PHE A 138 -12.37 1.90 -12.14
N GLY A 139 -11.09 1.89 -12.49
CA GLY A 139 -10.52 2.86 -13.42
C GLY A 139 -11.22 2.85 -14.79
N TRP A 140 -11.45 1.65 -15.32
CA TRP A 140 -12.15 1.46 -16.60
C TRP A 140 -13.60 1.96 -16.56
N ILE A 141 -14.36 1.62 -15.48
CA ILE A 141 -15.77 1.98 -15.32
C ILE A 141 -15.89 3.50 -15.11
N ILE A 142 -15.14 4.07 -14.15
CA ILE A 142 -15.22 5.49 -13.81
C ILE A 142 -14.87 6.34 -15.02
N HIS A 143 -13.81 5.97 -15.76
CA HIS A 143 -13.47 6.71 -16.98
C HIS A 143 -14.60 6.69 -18.01
N ARG A 144 -15.26 5.55 -18.22
CA ARG A 144 -16.42 5.48 -19.13
C ARG A 144 -17.59 6.35 -18.66
N LEU A 145 -17.89 6.36 -17.38
CA LEU A 145 -18.96 7.18 -16.81
C LEU A 145 -18.64 8.68 -16.95
N VAL A 146 -17.45 9.11 -16.56
CA VAL A 146 -17.02 10.52 -16.66
C VAL A 146 -16.98 10.97 -18.12
N ARG A 147 -16.46 10.14 -19.02
CA ARG A 147 -16.44 10.43 -20.44
C ARG A 147 -17.86 10.52 -21.04
N PHE A 148 -18.78 9.70 -20.56
CA PHE A 148 -20.18 9.81 -20.96
C PHE A 148 -20.80 11.11 -20.46
N ALA A 149 -20.60 11.47 -19.19
CA ALA A 149 -21.11 12.71 -18.58
C ALA A 149 -20.54 13.97 -19.25
N LEU A 150 -19.29 13.91 -19.73
CA LEU A 150 -18.61 15.03 -20.39
C LEU A 150 -18.75 15.02 -21.92
N ARG A 151 -19.68 14.25 -22.48
CA ARG A 151 -19.97 14.27 -23.93
C ARG A 151 -20.43 15.66 -24.36
N GLY A 152 -19.71 16.24 -25.33
CA GLY A 152 -20.01 17.58 -25.80
C GLY A 152 -19.44 18.72 -24.94
N ALA A 153 -18.70 18.42 -23.88
CA ALA A 153 -18.02 19.41 -23.07
C ALA A 153 -16.93 20.15 -23.90
N ARG A 154 -16.86 21.46 -23.74
CA ARG A 154 -15.87 22.31 -24.40
C ARG A 154 -14.47 22.07 -23.77
N PRO A 155 -13.37 22.31 -24.51
CA PRO A 155 -12.00 22.15 -23.97
C PRO A 155 -11.73 22.94 -22.68
N ALA A 156 -12.49 24.01 -22.45
CA ALA A 156 -12.43 24.79 -21.19
C ALA A 156 -12.71 23.97 -19.93
N VAL A 157 -13.44 22.86 -20.03
CA VAL A 157 -13.70 21.94 -18.90
C VAL A 157 -12.40 21.42 -18.26
N ASN A 158 -11.29 21.35 -19.00
CA ASN A 158 -10.00 20.93 -18.46
C ASN A 158 -9.51 21.79 -17.30
N ARG A 159 -9.90 23.07 -17.25
CA ARG A 159 -9.59 23.97 -16.12
C ARG A 159 -10.31 23.50 -14.85
N ASN A 160 -11.58 23.18 -14.97
CA ASN A 160 -12.39 22.68 -13.85
C ASN A 160 -11.90 21.28 -13.40
N LEU A 161 -11.58 20.39 -14.35
CA LEU A 161 -11.02 19.07 -14.03
C LEU A 161 -9.71 19.18 -13.25
N ARG A 162 -8.84 20.16 -13.56
CA ARG A 162 -7.64 20.40 -12.76
C ARG A 162 -7.97 20.90 -11.35
N GLY A 163 -8.99 21.72 -11.18
CA GLY A 163 -9.48 22.14 -9.87
C GLY A 163 -10.00 20.96 -9.05
N PHE A 164 -10.84 20.10 -9.64
CA PHE A 164 -11.37 18.92 -8.97
C PHE A 164 -10.29 17.88 -8.60
N GLN A 165 -9.18 17.83 -9.32
CA GLN A 165 -8.06 16.96 -8.97
C GLN A 165 -7.46 17.29 -7.59
N TRP A 166 -7.51 18.53 -7.12
CA TRP A 166 -7.02 18.87 -5.78
C TRP A 166 -7.83 18.14 -4.71
N VAL A 167 -9.16 18.14 -4.85
CA VAL A 167 -10.06 17.43 -3.94
C VAL A 167 -9.88 15.93 -4.06
N ALA A 168 -9.81 15.41 -5.29
CA ALA A 168 -9.64 13.97 -5.53
C ALA A 168 -8.26 13.46 -5.05
N THR A 169 -7.19 14.26 -5.21
CA THR A 169 -5.87 13.95 -4.66
C THR A 169 -5.87 13.98 -3.14
N ALA A 170 -6.55 14.95 -2.52
CA ALA A 170 -6.71 14.99 -1.07
C ALA A 170 -7.44 13.74 -0.54
N ALA A 171 -8.53 13.35 -1.19
CA ALA A 171 -9.26 12.12 -0.87
C ALA A 171 -8.39 10.87 -1.06
N LEU A 172 -7.61 10.78 -2.14
CA LEU A 172 -6.68 9.68 -2.37
C LEU A 172 -5.58 9.63 -1.30
N ALA A 173 -5.01 10.77 -0.94
CA ALA A 173 -3.98 10.86 0.10
C ALA A 173 -4.52 10.48 1.48
N PHE A 174 -5.74 10.92 1.80
CA PHE A 174 -6.44 10.52 3.01
C PHE A 174 -6.67 8.99 3.05
N SER A 175 -7.24 8.43 1.99
CA SER A 175 -7.50 6.98 1.88
C SER A 175 -6.22 6.16 1.98
N HIS A 176 -5.14 6.63 1.30
CA HIS A 176 -3.82 6.00 1.36
C HIS A 176 -3.26 6.03 2.79
N GLY A 177 -3.23 7.20 3.43
CA GLY A 177 -2.77 7.34 4.81
C GLY A 177 -3.54 6.44 5.76
N THR A 178 -4.87 6.40 5.63
CA THR A 178 -5.74 5.50 6.40
C THR A 178 -5.36 4.03 6.23
N ASN A 179 -5.07 3.56 5.01
CA ASN A 179 -4.72 2.15 4.79
C ASN A 179 -3.29 1.83 5.21
N ASP A 180 -2.34 2.63 4.73
CA ASP A 180 -0.92 2.26 4.81
C ASP A 180 -0.29 2.54 6.18
N ALA A 181 -0.68 3.61 6.87
CA ALA A 181 -0.19 3.86 8.22
C ALA A 181 -0.66 2.81 9.23
N GLN A 182 -1.88 2.27 9.05
CA GLN A 182 -2.41 1.23 9.92
C GLN A 182 -1.60 -0.07 9.90
N LYS A 183 -0.85 -0.34 8.84
CA LYS A 183 0.06 -1.51 8.78
C LYS A 183 1.20 -1.36 9.79
N GLY A 184 1.80 -0.18 9.89
CA GLY A 184 2.78 0.14 10.93
C GLY A 184 2.17 0.13 12.33
N MET A 185 0.96 0.69 12.49
CA MET A 185 0.24 0.66 13.77
C MET A 185 0.00 -0.77 14.25
N GLY A 186 -0.42 -1.69 13.34
CA GLY A 186 -0.64 -3.09 13.69
C GLY A 186 0.62 -3.79 14.18
N ILE A 187 1.75 -3.54 13.52
CA ILE A 187 3.04 -4.11 13.96
C ILE A 187 3.48 -3.53 15.31
N ILE A 188 3.37 -2.21 15.51
CA ILE A 188 3.75 -1.61 16.81
C ILE A 188 2.82 -2.12 17.91
N ALA A 189 1.50 -2.20 17.68
CA ALA A 189 0.56 -2.72 18.67
C ALA A 189 0.86 -4.19 19.00
N MET A 190 1.21 -5.02 18.02
CA MET A 190 1.65 -6.39 18.24
C MET A 190 2.93 -6.44 19.11
N LEU A 191 3.91 -5.60 18.81
CA LEU A 191 5.15 -5.51 19.61
C LEU A 191 4.87 -5.08 21.07
N LEU A 192 3.90 -4.20 21.31
CA LEU A 192 3.49 -3.80 22.66
C LEU A 192 2.86 -4.95 23.45
N VAL A 193 2.14 -5.84 22.78
CA VAL A 193 1.60 -7.06 23.41
C VAL A 193 2.74 -8.06 23.69
N ILE A 194 3.60 -8.35 22.75
CA ILE A 194 4.74 -9.25 22.90
C ILE A 194 5.66 -8.81 24.02
N SER A 195 5.91 -7.50 24.15
CA SER A 195 6.77 -6.94 25.22
C SER A 195 6.08 -6.86 26.59
N GLY A 196 4.81 -7.24 26.71
CA GLY A 196 4.04 -7.18 27.94
C GLY A 196 3.65 -5.75 28.38
N VAL A 197 3.88 -4.73 27.54
CA VAL A 197 3.47 -3.35 27.83
C VAL A 197 1.95 -3.22 27.78
N ASN A 198 1.31 -3.88 26.82
CA ASN A 198 -0.14 -3.97 26.73
C ASN A 198 -0.60 -5.40 26.99
N ALA A 199 -1.66 -5.57 27.80
CA ALA A 199 -2.27 -6.89 28.04
C ALA A 199 -3.09 -7.39 26.84
N GLU A 200 -3.65 -6.47 26.05
CA GLU A 200 -4.51 -6.78 24.91
C GLU A 200 -4.06 -5.98 23.67
N PHE A 201 -4.46 -6.48 22.49
CA PHE A 201 -4.18 -5.79 21.25
C PHE A 201 -5.00 -4.51 21.13
N THR A 202 -4.38 -3.39 21.43
CA THR A 202 -4.94 -2.04 21.29
C THR A 202 -3.92 -1.13 20.61
N VAL A 203 -4.42 -0.15 19.86
CA VAL A 203 -3.57 0.85 19.19
C VAL A 203 -3.65 2.17 19.97
N PRO A 204 -2.66 2.49 20.82
CA PRO A 204 -2.65 3.73 21.58
C PRO A 204 -2.56 4.96 20.67
N ILE A 205 -3.07 6.11 21.13
CA ILE A 205 -3.06 7.37 20.36
C ILE A 205 -1.65 7.77 19.92
N TRP A 206 -0.64 7.57 20.78
CA TRP A 206 0.74 7.90 20.43
C TRP A 206 1.26 7.06 19.25
N VAL A 207 0.82 5.78 19.11
CA VAL A 207 1.16 4.92 17.97
C VAL A 207 0.52 5.45 16.69
N ILE A 208 -0.73 5.92 16.76
CA ILE A 208 -1.42 6.56 15.64
C ILE A 208 -0.65 7.80 15.19
N LEU A 209 -0.29 8.68 16.11
CA LEU A 209 0.44 9.92 15.81
C LEU A 209 1.85 9.66 15.30
N ALA A 210 2.57 8.69 15.88
CA ALA A 210 3.91 8.31 15.42
C ALA A 210 3.86 7.73 13.99
N SER A 211 2.90 6.84 13.71
CA SER A 211 2.72 6.26 12.37
C SER A 211 2.29 7.31 11.35
N ALA A 212 1.35 8.20 11.72
CA ALA A 212 0.91 9.31 10.87
C ALA A 212 2.08 10.26 10.54
N THR A 213 2.88 10.61 11.52
CA THR A 213 4.06 11.48 11.33
C THR A 213 5.09 10.80 10.45
N SER A 214 5.41 9.53 10.71
CA SER A 214 6.43 8.77 9.96
C SER A 214 6.05 8.62 8.48
N ILE A 215 4.80 8.23 8.18
CA ILE A 215 4.34 8.10 6.79
C ILE A 215 4.32 9.46 6.07
N THR A 216 3.97 10.53 6.79
CA THR A 216 3.95 11.88 6.25
C THR A 216 5.35 12.38 5.91
N LEU A 217 6.33 12.19 6.79
CA LEU A 217 7.73 12.52 6.53
C LEU A 217 8.27 11.72 5.34
N GLY A 218 7.95 10.41 5.28
CA GLY A 218 8.29 9.58 4.13
C GLY A 218 7.63 10.06 2.83
N THR A 219 6.39 10.52 2.89
CA THR A 219 5.67 11.09 1.74
C THR A 219 6.31 12.38 1.25
N PHE A 220 6.71 13.25 2.17
CA PHE A 220 7.36 14.51 1.82
C PHE A 220 8.73 14.32 1.16
N SER A 221 9.46 13.26 1.52
CA SER A 221 10.73 12.90 0.86
C SER A 221 10.57 12.53 -0.62
N GLY A 222 9.34 12.23 -1.05
CA GLY A 222 8.97 11.94 -2.42
C GLY A 222 9.33 10.51 -2.86
N GLY A 223 9.12 10.21 -4.08
CA GLY A 223 9.45 8.94 -4.77
C GLY A 223 9.57 9.26 -6.25
N TRP A 224 10.32 10.31 -6.59
CA TRP A 224 10.30 10.95 -7.91
C TRP A 224 10.62 9.99 -9.06
N ARG A 225 11.45 8.96 -8.82
CA ARG A 225 11.72 7.91 -9.83
C ARG A 225 10.44 7.13 -10.15
N ILE A 226 9.66 6.75 -9.12
CA ILE A 226 8.41 6.02 -9.25
C ILE A 226 7.30 6.94 -9.78
N VAL A 227 7.25 8.21 -9.36
CA VAL A 227 6.36 9.24 -9.95
C VAL A 227 6.51 9.29 -11.47
N ARG A 228 7.76 9.24 -11.95
CA ARG A 228 8.04 9.22 -13.41
C ARG A 228 7.50 7.94 -14.06
N THR A 229 7.70 6.78 -13.45
CA THR A 229 7.19 5.50 -13.97
C THR A 229 5.67 5.47 -14.04
N LEU A 230 4.98 5.86 -12.96
CA LEU A 230 3.51 5.84 -12.89
C LEU A 230 2.86 6.95 -13.70
N GLY A 231 3.36 8.18 -13.58
CA GLY A 231 2.76 9.35 -14.23
C GLY A 231 3.01 9.46 -15.72
N PHE A 232 4.14 8.91 -16.19
CA PHE A 232 4.57 9.07 -17.57
C PHE A 232 4.93 7.75 -18.28
N GLY A 233 5.15 6.67 -17.52
CA GLY A 233 5.63 5.38 -18.05
C GLY A 233 4.53 4.44 -18.52
N ILE A 234 3.32 4.48 -17.94
CA ILE A 234 2.22 3.54 -18.23
C ILE A 234 1.36 4.06 -19.37
N TYR A 235 0.88 5.30 -19.24
CA TYR A 235 -0.05 5.94 -20.17
C TYR A 235 0.15 7.45 -20.17
N LYS A 236 -0.18 8.13 -21.28
CA LYS A 236 -0.13 9.60 -21.33
C LYS A 236 -1.30 10.20 -20.58
N VAL A 237 -1.07 10.54 -19.32
CA VAL A 237 -2.10 11.06 -18.41
C VAL A 237 -2.51 12.48 -18.81
N ARG A 238 -3.80 12.68 -19.08
CA ARG A 238 -4.46 13.99 -19.29
C ARG A 238 -5.26 14.35 -18.03
N PRO A 239 -5.76 15.62 -17.88
CA PRO A 239 -6.50 16.03 -16.69
C PRO A 239 -7.69 15.13 -16.34
N ILE A 240 -8.45 14.65 -17.32
CA ILE A 240 -9.56 13.71 -17.09
C ILE A 240 -9.06 12.37 -16.55
N HIS A 241 -7.97 11.81 -17.12
CA HIS A 241 -7.43 10.54 -16.69
C HIS A 241 -6.89 10.60 -15.25
N ALA A 242 -6.27 11.73 -14.88
CA ALA A 242 -5.76 11.94 -13.53
C ALA A 242 -6.91 11.98 -12.51
N LEU A 243 -7.97 12.72 -12.80
CA LEU A 243 -9.15 12.79 -11.94
C LEU A 243 -9.78 11.40 -11.77
N ASP A 244 -9.99 10.68 -12.86
CA ASP A 244 -10.62 9.36 -12.85
C ASP A 244 -9.79 8.34 -12.07
N ALA A 245 -8.45 8.35 -12.22
CA ALA A 245 -7.56 7.48 -11.48
C ALA A 245 -7.57 7.80 -9.97
N GLN A 246 -7.60 9.08 -9.62
CA GLN A 246 -7.67 9.52 -8.23
C GLN A 246 -8.99 9.10 -7.59
N LEU A 247 -10.11 9.30 -8.26
CA LEU A 247 -11.44 8.90 -7.76
C LEU A 247 -11.55 7.37 -7.63
N ALA A 248 -11.15 6.62 -8.65
CA ALA A 248 -11.17 5.16 -8.62
C ALA A 248 -10.33 4.61 -7.47
N SER A 249 -9.11 5.11 -7.33
CA SER A 249 -8.19 4.64 -6.31
C SER A 249 -8.62 5.06 -4.90
N ALA A 250 -9.04 6.31 -4.71
CA ALA A 250 -9.50 6.80 -3.41
C ALA A 250 -10.71 6.00 -2.91
N SER A 251 -11.71 5.78 -3.77
CA SER A 251 -12.91 5.02 -3.41
C SER A 251 -12.58 3.58 -3.01
N LEU A 252 -11.74 2.90 -3.79
CA LEU A 252 -11.39 1.51 -3.54
C LEU A 252 -10.53 1.35 -2.28
N ILE A 253 -9.53 2.20 -2.09
CA ILE A 253 -8.64 2.14 -0.92
C ILE A 253 -9.41 2.48 0.35
N LEU A 254 -10.31 3.49 0.31
CA LEU A 254 -11.12 3.84 1.47
C LEU A 254 -12.08 2.71 1.85
N ALA A 255 -12.79 2.13 0.88
CA ALA A 255 -13.67 1.00 1.12
C ALA A 255 -12.92 -0.20 1.71
N ALA A 256 -11.73 -0.51 1.20
CA ALA A 256 -10.87 -1.55 1.74
C ALA A 256 -10.44 -1.24 3.19
N SER A 257 -10.08 0.01 3.49
CA SER A 257 -9.71 0.43 4.85
C SER A 257 -10.84 0.27 5.84
N MET A 258 -12.06 0.61 5.46
CA MET A 258 -13.26 0.47 6.30
C MET A 258 -13.59 -1.00 6.61
N THR A 259 -13.28 -1.93 5.69
CA THR A 259 -13.46 -3.38 5.88
C THR A 259 -12.26 -4.06 6.55
N GLY A 260 -11.23 -3.29 6.91
CA GLY A 260 -9.99 -3.80 7.49
C GLY A 260 -9.18 -4.66 6.50
N ALA A 261 -9.34 -4.43 5.19
CA ALA A 261 -8.57 -5.13 4.18
C ALA A 261 -7.28 -4.36 3.85
N PRO A 262 -6.08 -4.93 4.09
CA PRO A 262 -4.81 -4.31 3.75
C PRO A 262 -4.55 -4.46 2.24
N VAL A 263 -4.91 -3.45 1.46
CA VAL A 263 -4.67 -3.45 0.02
C VAL A 263 -3.30 -2.89 -0.33
N SER A 264 -2.85 -3.18 -1.55
CA SER A 264 -1.68 -2.51 -2.14
C SER A 264 -2.12 -1.24 -2.88
N THR A 265 -1.85 -0.10 -2.28
CA THR A 265 -2.17 1.21 -2.87
C THR A 265 -1.43 1.42 -4.20
N THR A 266 -0.20 0.94 -4.31
CA THR A 266 0.58 0.95 -5.55
C THR A 266 -0.08 0.15 -6.66
N GLN A 267 -0.59 -1.05 -6.35
CA GLN A 267 -1.30 -1.88 -7.33
C GLN A 267 -2.61 -1.23 -7.76
N VAL A 268 -3.41 -0.74 -6.81
CA VAL A 268 -4.69 -0.07 -7.10
C VAL A 268 -4.50 1.13 -8.03
N VAL A 269 -3.56 2.03 -7.71
CA VAL A 269 -3.32 3.23 -8.54
C VAL A 269 -2.76 2.87 -9.91
N SER A 270 -1.77 1.99 -9.97
CA SER A 270 -1.16 1.58 -11.24
C SER A 270 -2.18 0.93 -12.17
N THR A 271 -2.99 0.01 -11.64
CA THR A 271 -4.00 -0.69 -12.44
C THR A 271 -5.19 0.19 -12.79
N SER A 272 -5.55 1.18 -11.96
CA SER A 272 -6.54 2.20 -12.32
C SER A 272 -6.09 2.99 -13.55
N ILE A 273 -4.82 3.41 -13.60
CA ILE A 273 -4.25 4.09 -14.78
C ILE A 273 -4.27 3.17 -16.01
N MET A 274 -3.95 1.88 -15.85
CA MET A 274 -4.01 0.89 -16.93
C MET A 274 -5.46 0.70 -17.42
N GLY A 275 -6.43 0.58 -16.51
CA GLY A 275 -7.86 0.43 -16.82
C GLY A 275 -8.42 1.63 -17.58
N ILE A 276 -8.08 2.85 -17.17
CA ILE A 276 -8.44 4.08 -17.86
C ILE A 276 -7.86 4.09 -19.28
N GLY A 277 -6.57 3.81 -19.41
CA GLY A 277 -5.90 3.75 -20.70
C GLY A 277 -6.51 2.69 -21.63
N ALA A 278 -6.82 1.50 -21.10
CA ALA A 278 -7.48 0.43 -21.83
C ALA A 278 -8.91 0.78 -22.22
N SER A 279 -9.65 1.52 -21.40
CA SER A 279 -10.99 2.00 -21.70
C SER A 279 -11.03 3.01 -22.85
N GLU A 280 -10.01 3.85 -22.98
CA GLU A 280 -9.95 4.87 -24.02
C GLU A 280 -9.29 4.35 -25.31
N ARG A 281 -8.07 3.83 -25.19
CA ARG A 281 -7.27 3.29 -26.31
C ARG A 281 -6.32 2.19 -25.82
N PRO A 282 -6.70 0.91 -25.84
CA PRO A 282 -5.87 -0.19 -25.33
C PRO A 282 -4.45 -0.23 -25.92
N LYS A 283 -4.31 0.11 -27.21
CA LYS A 283 -3.02 0.16 -27.91
C LYS A 283 -2.09 1.30 -27.45
N SER A 284 -2.62 2.30 -26.73
CA SER A 284 -1.82 3.43 -26.22
C SER A 284 -1.28 3.18 -24.81
N VAL A 285 -1.71 2.10 -24.16
CA VAL A 285 -1.12 1.63 -22.90
C VAL A 285 0.21 0.95 -23.21
N ARG A 286 1.24 1.32 -22.50
CA ARG A 286 2.57 0.70 -22.62
C ARG A 286 2.61 -0.61 -21.85
N TRP A 287 2.03 -1.66 -22.44
CA TRP A 287 1.92 -2.98 -21.82
C TRP A 287 3.26 -3.59 -21.39
N GLY A 288 4.36 -3.28 -22.11
CA GLY A 288 5.70 -3.68 -21.70
C GLY A 288 6.07 -3.12 -20.31
N THR A 289 5.80 -1.83 -20.04
CA THR A 289 5.98 -1.23 -18.71
C THR A 289 5.05 -1.90 -17.68
N ALA A 290 3.79 -2.17 -18.06
CA ALA A 290 2.85 -2.86 -17.18
C ALA A 290 3.34 -4.26 -16.79
N GLN A 291 3.88 -5.03 -17.73
CA GLN A 291 4.46 -6.35 -17.48
C GLN A 291 5.65 -6.29 -16.52
N HIS A 292 6.56 -5.31 -16.67
CA HIS A 292 7.66 -5.11 -15.72
C HIS A 292 7.17 -4.78 -14.30
N ILE A 293 6.12 -3.96 -14.19
CA ILE A 293 5.49 -3.62 -12.91
C ILE A 293 4.85 -4.88 -12.27
N ILE A 294 4.08 -5.65 -13.04
CA ILE A 294 3.47 -6.90 -12.56
C ILE A 294 4.54 -7.92 -12.15
N GLY A 295 5.60 -8.04 -12.94
CA GLY A 295 6.74 -8.89 -12.60
C GLY A 295 7.37 -8.51 -11.26
N ALA A 296 7.54 -7.20 -11.00
CA ALA A 296 8.03 -6.71 -9.71
C ALA A 296 7.10 -7.11 -8.55
N TRP A 297 5.77 -7.09 -8.75
CA TRP A 297 4.82 -7.52 -7.72
C TRP A 297 4.92 -9.01 -7.41
N LEU A 298 5.10 -9.86 -8.42
CA LEU A 298 5.21 -11.30 -8.22
C LEU A 298 6.45 -11.70 -7.40
N ILE A 299 7.57 -10.99 -7.58
CA ILE A 299 8.81 -11.28 -6.86
C ILE A 299 8.90 -10.53 -5.52
N THR A 300 7.98 -9.61 -5.20
CA THR A 300 8.05 -8.78 -3.99
C THR A 300 7.95 -9.61 -2.71
N MET A 301 6.96 -10.51 -2.60
CA MET A 301 6.84 -11.38 -1.40
C MET A 301 8.03 -12.31 -1.23
N PRO A 302 8.42 -13.11 -2.25
CA PRO A 302 9.60 -13.97 -2.15
C PRO A 302 10.88 -13.21 -1.87
N GLY A 303 11.07 -12.04 -2.49
CA GLY A 303 12.26 -11.23 -2.30
C GLY A 303 12.37 -10.65 -0.89
N ALA A 304 11.28 -10.13 -0.34
CA ALA A 304 11.24 -9.64 1.04
C ALA A 304 11.42 -10.80 2.04
N ALA A 305 10.81 -11.96 1.79
CA ALA A 305 10.99 -13.16 2.61
C ALA A 305 12.46 -13.63 2.61
N ALA A 306 13.11 -13.68 1.45
CA ALA A 306 14.51 -14.08 1.36
C ALA A 306 15.45 -13.18 2.17
N ILE A 307 15.25 -11.86 2.09
CA ILE A 307 16.04 -10.90 2.89
C ILE A 307 15.74 -11.09 4.38
N SER A 308 14.48 -11.27 4.76
CA SER A 308 14.06 -11.48 6.14
C SER A 308 14.67 -12.75 6.74
N ILE A 309 14.63 -13.85 6.00
CA ILE A 309 15.26 -15.13 6.39
C ILE A 309 16.77 -14.94 6.60
N ALA A 310 17.44 -14.26 5.67
CA ALA A 310 18.87 -14.00 5.79
C ALA A 310 19.21 -13.16 7.02
N LEU A 311 18.39 -12.12 7.32
CA LEU A 311 18.56 -11.29 8.51
C LEU A 311 18.34 -12.09 9.80
N TYR A 312 17.30 -12.93 9.85
CA TYR A 312 17.01 -13.78 11.01
C TYR A 312 18.18 -14.74 11.29
N LEU A 313 18.65 -15.47 10.27
CA LEU A 313 19.78 -16.39 10.40
C LEU A 313 21.08 -15.66 10.81
N LEU A 314 21.29 -14.44 10.31
CA LEU A 314 22.42 -13.62 10.72
C LEU A 314 22.35 -13.25 12.21
N MET A 315 21.18 -12.81 12.69
CA MET A 315 20.96 -12.47 14.09
C MET A 315 21.14 -13.68 15.00
N GLN A 316 20.70 -14.87 14.56
CA GLN A 316 20.92 -16.12 15.25
C GLN A 316 22.40 -16.48 15.32
N ALA A 317 23.14 -16.37 14.20
CA ALA A 317 24.57 -16.65 14.16
C ALA A 317 25.42 -15.68 15.03
N LEU A 318 24.94 -14.45 15.24
CA LEU A 318 25.57 -13.47 16.11
C LEU A 318 25.23 -13.65 17.60
N GLY A 319 24.45 -14.67 17.95
CA GLY A 319 24.03 -14.91 19.35
C GLY A 319 23.02 -13.92 19.91
N ALA A 320 22.32 -13.19 19.03
CA ALA A 320 21.23 -12.28 19.45
C ALA A 320 19.96 -13.03 19.87
N ILE A 321 19.91 -14.33 19.61
CA ILE A 321 18.82 -15.26 19.97
C ILE A 321 19.51 -16.44 20.66
N VAL A 322 19.20 -16.64 21.92
CA VAL A 322 19.59 -17.84 22.69
C VAL A 322 18.38 -18.72 22.89
#